data_ff9d11fdd63defa5b4eff37f439ba121
#
_entry.id   ff9d11fdd63defa5b4eff37f439ba121
#
_cell.length_a   1.000
_cell.length_b   1.000
_cell.length_c   1.000
_cell.angle_alpha   90.00
_cell.angle_beta   90.00
_cell.angle_gamma   90.00
#
_symmetry.space_group_name_H-M   'P 1'
#
loop_
_entity.id
_entity.type
_entity.pdbx_description
1 polymer ?
#
loop_
_entity_poly.entity_id
_entity_poly.type
_entity_poly.pdbx_seq_one_letter_code
_entity_poly.pdbx_strand_id
1 'polypeptide(L)'
;PTVRKVYVVSIPMEKELQFQFYQGECASSMRYEDGRKKYSFAMDDMMPFAKEPNMVDLFDAAPKLMMSSTPQWKDKSLWFKKVNEDYGSFDPLPEAQKKVDELIKGKKTEMEKIAVLTHWVADNIRYSGISMGKGEGFTLHNTKMNYTDRCGVCKDIAGTLISFLRMAGFEAYPAMTM
;
A
#
# COMPACT_ATOMS: atom_id res chain seq x y z
N PRO A 1 1.37 27.12 -19.03
CA PRO A 1 -0.09 27.07 -19.09
C PRO A 1 -0.55 25.86 -19.89
N THR A 2 -1.65 25.25 -19.47
CA THR A 2 -2.29 24.14 -20.17
C THR A 2 -3.66 24.59 -20.64
N VAL A 3 -3.88 24.59 -21.95
CA VAL A 3 -5.14 25.08 -22.55
C VAL A 3 -6.31 24.19 -22.14
N ARG A 4 -6.10 22.87 -22.15
CA ARG A 4 -7.12 21.90 -21.73
C ARG A 4 -6.50 20.62 -21.21
N LYS A 5 -7.02 20.11 -20.10
CA LYS A 5 -6.65 18.81 -19.52
C LYS A 5 -7.90 17.96 -19.34
N VAL A 6 -7.88 16.76 -19.86
CA VAL A 6 -9.01 15.82 -19.75
C VAL A 6 -8.53 14.50 -19.18
N TYR A 7 -9.23 14.00 -18.16
CA TYR A 7 -9.09 12.63 -17.67
C TYR A 7 -10.35 11.84 -18.02
N VAL A 8 -10.15 10.67 -18.58
CA VAL A 8 -11.25 9.72 -18.84
C VAL A 8 -10.99 8.45 -18.03
N VAL A 9 -11.94 8.08 -17.18
CA VAL A 9 -11.86 6.90 -16.33
C VAL A 9 -12.98 5.95 -16.73
N SER A 10 -12.64 4.73 -17.13
CA SER A 10 -13.59 3.69 -17.48
C SER A 10 -13.59 2.61 -16.42
N ILE A 11 -14.76 2.36 -15.81
CA ILE A 11 -14.94 1.35 -14.77
C ILE A 11 -16.03 0.34 -15.18
N PRO A 12 -16.01 -0.88 -14.63
CA PRO A 12 -17.09 -1.85 -14.80
C PRO A 12 -18.44 -1.31 -14.35
N MET A 13 -19.53 -1.82 -14.93
CA MET A 13 -20.90 -1.35 -14.66
C MET A 13 -21.31 -1.50 -13.20
N GLU A 14 -20.84 -2.56 -12.53
CA GLU A 14 -21.14 -2.88 -11.14
C GLU A 14 -20.38 -2.03 -10.12
N LYS A 15 -19.41 -1.23 -10.58
CA LYS A 15 -18.65 -0.33 -9.71
C LYS A 15 -19.16 1.11 -9.77
N GLU A 16 -18.98 1.83 -8.68
CA GLU A 16 -19.21 3.27 -8.62
C GLU A 16 -17.87 3.99 -8.44
N LEU A 17 -17.75 5.15 -9.09
CA LEU A 17 -16.60 6.05 -8.91
C LEU A 17 -17.03 7.18 -7.97
N GLN A 18 -16.40 7.24 -6.80
CA GLN A 18 -16.45 8.41 -5.95
C GLN A 18 -15.36 9.39 -6.41
N PHE A 19 -15.68 10.65 -6.48
CA PHE A 19 -14.69 11.68 -6.82
C PHE A 19 -14.95 12.98 -6.08
N GLN A 20 -13.88 13.71 -5.83
CA GLN A 20 -13.91 15.02 -5.20
C GLN A 20 -12.86 15.90 -5.87
N PHE A 21 -13.24 17.13 -6.17
CA PHE A 21 -12.32 18.15 -6.67
C PHE A 21 -11.99 19.13 -5.55
N TYR A 22 -10.72 19.49 -5.42
CA TYR A 22 -10.23 20.42 -4.41
C TYR A 22 -9.50 21.59 -5.08
N GLN A 23 -9.59 22.77 -4.49
CA GLN A 23 -8.95 24.02 -4.93
C GLN A 23 -9.20 24.35 -6.41
N GLY A 24 -10.47 24.30 -6.79
CA GLY A 24 -10.93 24.65 -8.11
C GLY A 24 -12.20 23.92 -8.51
N GLU A 25 -12.55 24.03 -9.75
CA GLU A 25 -13.71 23.39 -10.35
C GLU A 25 -13.30 22.68 -11.64
N CYS A 26 -13.93 21.55 -11.94
CA CYS A 26 -13.80 20.90 -13.24
C CYS A 26 -15.17 20.50 -13.79
N ALA A 27 -15.32 20.53 -15.09
CA ALA A 27 -16.47 19.96 -15.76
C ALA A 27 -16.40 18.43 -15.66
N SER A 28 -17.48 17.80 -15.20
CA SER A 28 -17.57 16.35 -15.13
C SER A 28 -18.78 15.84 -15.87
N SER A 29 -18.64 14.68 -16.50
CA SER A 29 -19.73 13.96 -17.14
C SER A 29 -19.56 12.46 -17.01
N MET A 30 -20.66 11.72 -17.12
CA MET A 30 -20.65 10.26 -17.12
C MET A 30 -21.50 9.76 -18.28
N ARG A 31 -21.03 8.73 -18.96
CA ARG A 31 -21.77 8.03 -20.01
C ARG A 31 -21.59 6.54 -19.93
N TYR A 32 -22.54 5.82 -20.48
CA TYR A 32 -22.46 4.38 -20.66
C TYR A 32 -21.96 4.09 -22.07
N GLU A 33 -20.90 3.33 -22.17
CA GLU A 33 -20.28 2.99 -23.46
C GLU A 33 -19.56 1.66 -23.34
N ASP A 34 -19.76 0.76 -24.31
CA ASP A 34 -19.15 -0.58 -24.37
C ASP A 34 -19.36 -1.41 -23.08
N GLY A 35 -20.55 -1.33 -22.48
CA GLY A 35 -20.87 -2.05 -21.24
C GLY A 35 -20.09 -1.57 -20.00
N ARG A 36 -19.60 -0.34 -20.03
CA ARG A 36 -18.84 0.29 -18.95
C ARG A 36 -19.36 1.69 -18.64
N LYS A 37 -19.07 2.18 -17.43
CA LYS A 37 -19.25 3.58 -17.06
C LYS A 37 -17.99 4.35 -17.42
N LYS A 38 -18.11 5.37 -18.27
CA LYS A 38 -17.01 6.26 -18.63
C LYS A 38 -17.26 7.64 -18.01
N TYR A 39 -16.39 8.03 -17.09
CA TYR A 39 -16.37 9.35 -16.46
C TYR A 39 -15.35 10.22 -17.18
N SER A 40 -15.71 11.46 -17.45
CA SER A 40 -14.82 12.44 -18.07
C SER A 40 -14.75 13.68 -17.17
N PHE A 41 -13.51 14.12 -16.92
CA PHE A 41 -13.22 15.30 -16.11
C PHE A 41 -12.37 16.25 -16.96
N ALA A 42 -12.84 17.47 -17.15
CA ALA A 42 -12.15 18.44 -17.98
C ALA A 42 -11.92 19.76 -17.23
N MET A 43 -10.76 20.33 -17.41
CA MET A 43 -10.39 21.64 -16.92
C MET A 43 -9.68 22.40 -18.03
N ASP A 44 -10.17 23.61 -18.30
CA ASP A 44 -9.63 24.49 -19.32
C ASP A 44 -8.79 25.61 -18.69
N ASP A 45 -7.94 26.24 -19.48
CA ASP A 45 -7.15 27.44 -19.16
C ASP A 45 -6.40 27.39 -17.84
N MET A 46 -5.75 26.22 -17.59
CA MET A 46 -4.95 26.05 -16.38
C MET A 46 -3.70 26.93 -16.41
N MET A 47 -3.67 27.88 -15.50
CA MET A 47 -2.47 28.69 -15.29
C MET A 47 -1.34 27.87 -14.64
N PRO A 48 -0.07 28.20 -14.92
CA PRO A 48 1.04 27.60 -14.21
C PRO A 48 0.92 27.88 -12.72
N PHE A 49 1.15 26.85 -11.90
CA PHE A 49 1.28 27.02 -10.47
C PHE A 49 2.71 27.50 -10.16
N ALA A 50 2.82 28.70 -9.62
CA ALA A 50 4.12 29.25 -9.22
C ALA A 50 4.53 28.65 -7.87
N LYS A 51 5.73 28.03 -7.81
CA LYS A 51 6.27 27.55 -6.56
C LYS A 51 6.93 28.71 -5.82
N GLU A 52 6.50 28.96 -4.59
CA GLU A 52 7.04 29.98 -3.71
C GLU A 52 7.95 29.38 -2.64
N PRO A 53 8.99 30.13 -2.17
CA PRO A 53 9.79 29.69 -1.03
C PRO A 53 8.91 29.50 0.23
N ASN A 54 9.12 28.40 0.94
CA ASN A 54 8.39 28.08 2.19
C ASN A 54 6.87 27.91 2.05
N MET A 55 6.34 27.73 0.83
CA MET A 55 4.94 27.41 0.66
C MET A 55 4.60 26.01 1.22
N VAL A 56 3.33 25.77 1.49
CA VAL A 56 2.83 24.42 1.79
C VAL A 56 3.08 23.46 0.64
N ASP A 57 2.97 22.17 0.89
CA ASP A 57 3.18 21.18 -0.17
C ASP A 57 2.28 21.46 -1.37
N LEU A 58 2.83 21.28 -2.57
CA LEU A 58 2.09 21.49 -3.81
C LEU A 58 0.81 20.65 -3.86
N PHE A 59 0.82 19.47 -3.24
CA PHE A 59 -0.35 18.63 -3.13
C PHE A 59 -1.49 19.27 -2.35
N ASP A 60 -1.18 20.15 -1.40
CA ASP A 60 -2.18 20.88 -0.61
C ASP A 60 -2.61 22.21 -1.22
N ALA A 61 -1.79 22.78 -2.10
CA ALA A 61 -2.04 24.10 -2.70
C ALA A 61 -2.65 24.03 -4.11
N ALA A 62 -2.28 23.01 -4.91
CA ALA A 62 -2.71 22.93 -6.31
C ALA A 62 -4.11 22.30 -6.48
N PRO A 63 -4.82 22.68 -7.55
CA PRO A 63 -6.06 21.99 -7.91
C PRO A 63 -5.84 20.50 -8.10
N LYS A 64 -6.64 19.67 -7.43
CA LYS A 64 -6.52 18.21 -7.47
C LYS A 64 -7.88 17.52 -7.59
N LEU A 65 -7.89 16.46 -8.38
CA LEU A 65 -9.01 15.55 -8.49
C LEU A 65 -8.65 14.24 -7.79
N MET A 66 -9.37 13.91 -6.73
CA MET A 66 -9.26 12.62 -6.05
C MET A 66 -10.36 11.69 -6.51
N MET A 67 -10.02 10.43 -6.78
CA MET A 67 -10.98 9.44 -7.27
C MET A 67 -10.75 8.11 -6.55
N SER A 68 -11.85 7.41 -6.24
CA SER A 68 -11.81 6.06 -5.69
C SER A 68 -12.97 5.23 -6.21
N SER A 69 -12.71 3.98 -6.56
CA SER A 69 -13.73 2.96 -6.81
C SER A 69 -14.02 2.09 -5.59
N THR A 70 -13.40 2.39 -4.46
CA THR A 70 -13.59 1.69 -3.18
C THR A 70 -14.35 2.64 -2.26
N PRO A 71 -15.59 2.30 -1.84
CA PRO A 71 -16.47 3.25 -1.16
C PRO A 71 -15.99 3.63 0.25
N GLN A 72 -15.31 2.72 0.94
CA GLN A 72 -14.87 2.94 2.31
C GLN A 72 -13.45 2.41 2.57
N TRP A 73 -12.77 2.98 3.53
CA TRP A 73 -11.46 2.49 4.00
C TRP A 73 -11.50 1.05 4.48
N LYS A 74 -12.60 0.63 5.09
CA LYS A 74 -12.83 -0.76 5.51
C LYS A 74 -12.74 -1.72 4.32
N ASP A 75 -13.37 -1.38 3.20
CA ASP A 75 -13.35 -2.23 1.99
C ASP A 75 -11.94 -2.35 1.43
N LYS A 76 -11.18 -1.24 1.45
CA LYS A 76 -9.78 -1.23 1.03
C LYS A 76 -8.90 -2.06 1.96
N SER A 77 -9.11 -1.97 3.26
CA SER A 77 -8.40 -2.77 4.26
C SER A 77 -8.68 -4.26 4.13
N LEU A 78 -9.94 -4.63 3.95
CA LEU A 78 -10.34 -6.03 3.73
C LEU A 78 -9.77 -6.59 2.42
N TRP A 79 -9.78 -5.79 1.36
CA TRP A 79 -9.16 -6.17 0.10
C TRP A 79 -7.65 -6.39 0.26
N PHE A 80 -6.95 -5.46 0.92
CA PHE A 80 -5.52 -5.57 1.17
C PHE A 80 -5.17 -6.83 1.99
N LYS A 81 -5.92 -7.06 3.06
CA LYS A 81 -5.80 -8.28 3.87
C LYS A 81 -5.96 -9.52 2.98
N LYS A 82 -7.07 -9.60 2.23
CA LYS A 82 -7.41 -10.76 1.39
C LYS A 82 -6.32 -11.07 0.36
N VAL A 83 -5.87 -10.10 -0.43
CA VAL A 83 -4.86 -10.36 -1.48
C VAL A 83 -3.52 -10.82 -0.93
N ASN A 84 -3.18 -10.45 0.30
CA ASN A 84 -1.94 -10.87 0.95
C ASN A 84 -2.08 -12.22 1.66
N GLU A 85 -3.21 -12.49 2.30
CA GLU A 85 -3.50 -13.81 2.88
C GLU A 85 -3.61 -14.89 1.80
N ASP A 86 -4.36 -14.63 0.73
CA ASP A 86 -4.50 -15.55 -0.41
C ASP A 86 -3.15 -15.86 -1.08
N TYR A 87 -2.19 -14.94 -1.02
CA TYR A 87 -0.84 -15.12 -1.55
C TYR A 87 0.14 -15.79 -0.55
N GLY A 88 -0.22 -15.89 0.71
CA GLY A 88 0.64 -16.43 1.77
C GLY A 88 1.73 -15.47 2.26
N SER A 89 1.50 -14.16 2.13
CA SER A 89 2.48 -13.13 2.52
C SER A 89 2.82 -13.12 4.00
N PHE A 90 1.93 -13.67 4.83
CA PHE A 90 2.07 -13.68 6.29
C PHE A 90 2.10 -15.10 6.87
N ASP A 91 2.25 -16.11 6.00
CA ASP A 91 2.23 -17.50 6.44
C ASP A 91 3.41 -17.81 7.36
N PRO A 92 3.18 -18.60 8.40
CA PRO A 92 4.27 -19.15 9.19
C PRO A 92 5.25 -19.92 8.31
N LEU A 93 6.53 -19.74 8.56
CA LEU A 93 7.60 -20.42 7.85
C LEU A 93 8.29 -21.43 8.81
N PRO A 94 8.03 -22.74 8.68
CA PRO A 94 8.61 -23.73 9.59
C PRO A 94 10.13 -23.66 9.67
N GLU A 95 10.81 -23.36 8.57
CA GLU A 95 12.27 -23.22 8.52
C GLU A 95 12.78 -22.03 9.36
N ALA A 96 11.96 -21.02 9.54
CA ALA A 96 12.27 -19.85 10.36
C ALA A 96 11.88 -20.02 11.83
N GLN A 97 11.03 -20.99 12.17
CA GLN A 97 10.54 -21.18 13.55
C GLN A 97 11.70 -21.37 14.54
N LYS A 98 12.67 -22.19 14.18
CA LYS A 98 13.86 -22.38 15.03
C LYS A 98 14.60 -21.07 15.31
N LYS A 99 14.68 -20.19 14.32
CA LYS A 99 15.30 -18.87 14.48
C LYS A 99 14.46 -17.97 15.39
N VAL A 100 13.15 -17.96 15.24
CA VAL A 100 12.25 -17.21 16.11
C VAL A 100 12.40 -17.69 17.56
N ASP A 101 12.35 -19.01 17.80
CA ASP A 101 12.49 -19.59 19.13
C ASP A 101 13.85 -19.25 19.77
N GLU A 102 14.93 -19.29 18.99
CA GLU A 102 16.26 -18.89 19.43
C GLU A 102 16.30 -17.41 19.87
N LEU A 103 15.72 -16.52 19.07
CA LEU A 103 15.74 -15.09 19.35
C LEU A 103 14.95 -14.71 20.60
N ILE A 104 13.79 -15.33 20.82
CA ILE A 104 12.96 -15.03 22.00
C ILE A 104 13.38 -15.78 23.26
N LYS A 105 14.29 -16.76 23.13
CA LYS A 105 14.77 -17.54 24.27
C LYS A 105 15.36 -16.63 25.34
N GLY A 106 14.89 -16.79 26.58
CA GLY A 106 15.34 -16.01 27.73
C GLY A 106 14.77 -14.59 27.82
N LYS A 107 13.97 -14.15 26.86
CA LYS A 107 13.24 -12.87 26.94
C LYS A 107 12.06 -13.02 27.88
N LYS A 108 11.95 -12.12 28.86
CA LYS A 108 10.96 -12.23 29.95
C LYS A 108 9.66 -11.49 29.65
N THR A 109 9.74 -10.42 28.88
CA THR A 109 8.59 -9.58 28.58
C THR A 109 8.20 -9.68 27.09
N GLU A 110 6.95 -9.39 26.78
CA GLU A 110 6.47 -9.29 25.39
C GLU A 110 7.26 -8.25 24.58
N MET A 111 7.52 -7.10 25.21
CA MET A 111 8.28 -6.01 24.58
C MET A 111 9.70 -6.45 24.21
N GLU A 112 10.40 -7.20 25.07
CA GLU A 112 11.73 -7.75 24.76
C GLU A 112 11.67 -8.72 23.59
N LYS A 113 10.63 -9.55 23.51
CA LYS A 113 10.43 -10.48 22.37
C LYS A 113 10.15 -9.73 21.09
N ILE A 114 9.23 -8.74 21.12
CA ILE A 114 8.92 -7.90 19.95
C ILE A 114 10.18 -7.14 19.49
N ALA A 115 10.91 -6.54 20.40
CA ALA A 115 12.12 -5.79 20.09
C ALA A 115 13.17 -6.65 19.40
N VAL A 116 13.49 -7.83 19.93
CA VAL A 116 14.52 -8.69 19.33
C VAL A 116 14.12 -9.20 17.94
N LEU A 117 12.83 -9.50 17.71
CA LEU A 117 12.33 -9.91 16.40
C LEU A 117 12.39 -8.75 15.42
N THR A 118 11.99 -7.54 15.85
CA THR A 118 12.04 -6.32 15.04
C THR A 118 13.48 -6.00 14.61
N HIS A 119 14.41 -6.00 15.56
CA HIS A 119 15.84 -5.75 15.27
C HIS A 119 16.40 -6.81 14.32
N TRP A 120 16.10 -8.09 14.58
CA TRP A 120 16.62 -9.14 13.70
C TRP A 120 16.13 -8.97 12.27
N VAL A 121 14.84 -8.68 12.06
CA VAL A 121 14.28 -8.45 10.71
C VAL A 121 14.92 -7.23 10.06
N ALA A 122 15.05 -6.12 10.79
CA ALA A 122 15.67 -4.90 10.28
C ALA A 122 17.15 -5.09 9.87
N ASP A 123 17.88 -5.87 10.65
CA ASP A 123 19.32 -6.08 10.44
C ASP A 123 19.64 -7.18 9.40
N ASN A 124 18.71 -8.11 9.17
CA ASN A 124 18.96 -9.29 8.33
C ASN A 124 18.18 -9.32 7.02
N ILE A 125 17.19 -8.46 6.82
CA ILE A 125 16.46 -8.32 5.55
C ILE A 125 16.86 -6.99 4.93
N ARG A 126 17.76 -7.05 3.95
CA ARG A 126 18.26 -5.85 3.27
C ARG A 126 17.18 -5.19 2.42
N TYR A 127 17.03 -3.88 2.53
CA TYR A 127 16.16 -3.14 1.62
C TYR A 127 16.71 -3.22 0.18
N SER A 128 15.86 -3.67 -0.74
CA SER A 128 16.18 -3.73 -2.17
C SER A 128 15.03 -3.12 -2.95
N GLY A 129 15.28 -2.06 -3.69
CA GLY A 129 14.29 -1.40 -4.54
C GLY A 129 13.98 -2.16 -5.83
N ILE A 130 14.66 -3.27 -6.08
CA ILE A 130 14.39 -4.14 -7.23
C ILE A 130 13.41 -5.21 -6.79
N SER A 131 12.15 -5.01 -7.13
CA SER A 131 11.11 -6.03 -6.97
C SER A 131 10.90 -6.69 -8.32
N MET A 132 11.04 -8.00 -8.40
CA MET A 132 10.79 -8.78 -9.61
C MET A 132 9.93 -10.00 -9.30
N GLY A 133 8.89 -10.21 -10.11
CA GLY A 133 8.03 -11.38 -10.04
C GLY A 133 6.75 -11.20 -9.22
N LYS A 134 6.23 -12.30 -8.69
CA LYS A 134 4.99 -12.30 -7.90
C LYS A 134 5.18 -11.54 -6.60
N GLY A 135 4.16 -10.82 -6.13
CA GLY A 135 4.21 -10.00 -4.92
C GLY A 135 4.50 -8.53 -5.17
N GLU A 136 4.43 -8.07 -6.42
CA GLU A 136 4.54 -6.65 -6.75
C GLU A 136 3.27 -5.85 -6.44
N GLY A 137 3.39 -4.53 -6.46
CA GLY A 137 2.29 -3.63 -6.14
C GLY A 137 1.87 -3.75 -4.67
N PHE A 138 0.60 -4.02 -4.42
CA PHE A 138 0.04 -4.14 -3.06
C PHE A 138 0.20 -5.55 -2.45
N THR A 139 0.62 -6.55 -3.23
CA THR A 139 0.90 -7.88 -2.72
C THR A 139 2.33 -7.93 -2.20
N LEU A 140 2.51 -8.41 -0.99
CA LEU A 140 3.83 -8.61 -0.39
C LEU A 140 4.43 -9.92 -0.90
N HIS A 141 5.75 -9.99 -1.00
CA HIS A 141 6.43 -11.27 -1.12
C HIS A 141 6.13 -12.14 0.10
N ASN A 142 6.03 -13.44 -0.10
CA ASN A 142 5.79 -14.34 1.03
C ASN A 142 7.02 -14.44 1.94
N THR A 143 6.79 -14.85 3.18
CA THR A 143 7.83 -14.92 4.19
C THR A 143 9.02 -15.78 3.76
N LYS A 144 8.77 -16.88 3.02
CA LYS A 144 9.84 -17.77 2.55
C LYS A 144 10.80 -17.07 1.60
N MET A 145 10.28 -16.32 0.63
CA MET A 145 11.10 -15.54 -0.31
C MET A 145 12.00 -14.56 0.44
N ASN A 146 11.39 -13.74 1.30
CA ASN A 146 12.13 -12.70 2.04
C ASN A 146 13.16 -13.31 3.00
N TYR A 147 12.81 -14.39 3.68
CA TYR A 147 13.71 -15.09 4.60
C TYR A 147 14.88 -15.76 3.89
N THR A 148 14.65 -16.37 2.72
CA THR A 148 15.68 -17.04 1.93
C THR A 148 16.63 -16.04 1.27
N ASP A 149 16.05 -15.03 0.60
CA ASP A 149 16.80 -14.08 -0.23
C ASP A 149 17.42 -12.94 0.58
N ARG A 150 17.00 -12.78 1.85
CA ARG A 150 17.48 -11.73 2.76
C ARG A 150 17.32 -10.32 2.18
N CYS A 151 16.31 -10.11 1.36
CA CYS A 151 16.01 -8.80 0.78
C CYS A 151 14.53 -8.64 0.49
N GLY A 152 14.10 -7.38 0.40
CA GLY A 152 12.74 -6.99 0.07
C GLY A 152 12.57 -5.47 0.15
N VAL A 153 11.42 -4.97 -0.25
CA VAL A 153 11.04 -3.57 -0.05
C VAL A 153 10.33 -3.39 1.30
N CYS A 154 9.97 -2.16 1.65
CA CYS A 154 9.37 -1.83 2.97
C CYS A 154 8.19 -2.76 3.36
N LYS A 155 7.28 -3.04 2.42
CA LYS A 155 6.15 -3.94 2.65
C LYS A 155 6.59 -5.38 2.95
N ASP A 156 7.60 -5.88 2.26
CA ASP A 156 8.11 -7.26 2.42
C ASP A 156 8.82 -7.45 3.76
N ILE A 157 9.57 -6.43 4.19
CA ILE A 157 10.21 -6.39 5.51
C ILE A 157 9.15 -6.40 6.62
N ALA A 158 8.11 -5.56 6.48
CA ALA A 158 6.99 -5.54 7.41
C ALA A 158 6.23 -6.88 7.44
N GLY A 159 6.00 -7.50 6.28
CA GLY A 159 5.36 -8.82 6.16
C GLY A 159 6.16 -9.92 6.85
N THR A 160 7.48 -9.92 6.72
CA THR A 160 8.37 -10.86 7.41
C THR A 160 8.28 -10.68 8.92
N LEU A 161 8.26 -9.44 9.42
CA LEU A 161 8.09 -9.16 10.84
C LEU A 161 6.74 -9.66 11.37
N ILE A 162 5.65 -9.45 10.62
CA ILE A 162 4.32 -9.95 10.99
C ILE A 162 4.34 -11.48 11.11
N SER A 163 4.92 -12.18 10.15
CA SER A 163 5.05 -13.63 10.21
C SER A 163 5.85 -14.08 11.43
N PHE A 164 6.97 -13.43 11.73
CA PHE A 164 7.80 -13.74 12.89
C PHE A 164 7.07 -13.51 14.22
N LEU A 165 6.35 -12.41 14.32
CA LEU A 165 5.52 -12.12 15.50
C LEU A 165 4.42 -13.15 15.68
N ARG A 166 3.74 -13.58 14.61
CA ARG A 166 2.73 -14.64 14.65
C ARG A 166 3.33 -15.97 15.07
N MET A 167 4.52 -16.34 14.55
CA MET A 167 5.25 -17.53 14.97
C MET A 167 5.68 -17.50 16.44
N ALA A 168 5.88 -16.31 17.00
CA ALA A 168 6.14 -16.11 18.42
C ALA A 168 4.88 -16.06 19.30
N GLY A 169 3.69 -16.25 18.71
CA GLY A 169 2.40 -16.29 19.40
C GLY A 169 1.71 -14.94 19.57
N PHE A 170 2.18 -13.88 18.90
CA PHE A 170 1.52 -12.58 18.94
C PHE A 170 0.44 -12.43 17.88
N GLU A 171 -0.62 -11.68 18.18
CA GLU A 171 -1.52 -11.16 17.17
C GLU A 171 -0.85 -9.98 16.46
N ALA A 172 -0.54 -10.15 15.16
CA ALA A 172 0.10 -9.12 14.35
C ALA A 172 -0.62 -8.97 13.00
N TYR A 173 -0.85 -7.71 12.62
CA TYR A 173 -1.58 -7.35 11.41
C TYR A 173 -0.87 -6.23 10.65
N PRO A 174 -0.93 -6.23 9.31
CA PRO A 174 -0.41 -5.14 8.52
C PRO A 174 -1.32 -3.92 8.57
N ALA A 175 -0.74 -2.74 8.63
CA ALA A 175 -1.43 -1.49 8.44
C ALA A 175 -0.80 -0.74 7.26
N MET A 176 -1.63 -0.31 6.29
CA MET A 176 -1.20 0.63 5.26
C MET A 176 -1.25 2.04 5.81
N THR A 177 -0.13 2.75 5.69
CA THR A 177 -0.04 4.18 6.00
C THR A 177 0.36 4.96 4.76
N MET A 178 0.01 6.24 4.74
CA MET A 178 0.49 7.20 3.75
C MET A 178 1.73 7.90 4.26
#